data_2d781af3c26ac12c8ff0c2c8c572b843
#
_entry.id   2d781af3c26ac12c8ff0c2c8c572b843
#
_cell.length_a   1.000
_cell.length_b   1.000
_cell.length_c   1.000
_cell.angle_alpha   90.00
_cell.angle_beta   90.00
_cell.angle_gamma   90.00
#
_symmetry.space_group_name_H-M   'P 1'
#
loop_
_entity.id
_entity.type
_entity.pdbx_description
1 polymer ?
#
loop_
_entity_poly.entity_id
_entity_poly.type
_entity_poly.pdbx_seq_one_letter_code
_entity_poly.pdbx_strand_id
1 'polypeptide(L)'
;MASFIKAFNKLIKAEGGYVNDPDDNGGETFMGITRKNHPNCKMWIVIDEYKKKYNSTYGINKYLTNNDEVMEEIHNLYKTKYWDKLMLDDVRSQNIANQIFDDGVNRGVNATVKLLSKLYGCSTKTMTITLVQRINTGYNAYRCKK
;
A
#
# COMPACT_ATOMS: atom_id res chain seq x y z
N MET A 1 4.93 -17.29 6.39
CA MET A 1 4.55 -16.41 5.29
C MET A 1 3.89 -15.15 5.81
N ALA A 2 4.22 -14.02 5.24
CA ALA A 2 3.69 -12.74 5.69
C ALA A 2 2.21 -12.58 5.30
N SER A 3 1.44 -11.89 6.16
CA SER A 3 0.02 -11.63 5.97
C SER A 3 -0.19 -10.22 5.41
N PHE A 4 -0.89 -10.13 4.28
CA PHE A 4 -1.29 -8.86 3.69
C PHE A 4 -2.17 -8.04 4.65
N ILE A 5 -3.15 -8.69 5.28
CA ILE A 5 -4.09 -7.98 6.18
C ILE A 5 -3.36 -7.34 7.36
N LYS A 6 -2.37 -8.02 7.94
CA LYS A 6 -1.57 -7.44 9.03
C LYS A 6 -0.78 -6.22 8.57
N ALA A 7 -0.16 -6.29 7.39
CA ALA A 7 0.58 -5.18 6.80
C ALA A 7 -0.35 -4.02 6.45
N PHE A 8 -1.49 -4.31 5.85
CA PHE A 8 -2.49 -3.32 5.48
C PHE A 8 -3.02 -2.58 6.70
N ASN A 9 -3.40 -3.30 7.76
CA ASN A 9 -3.92 -2.68 8.98
C ASN A 9 -2.89 -1.76 9.63
N LYS A 10 -1.62 -2.13 9.60
CA LYS A 10 -0.54 -1.29 10.10
C LYS A 10 -0.36 -0.03 9.26
N LEU A 11 -0.39 -0.17 7.93
CA LEU A 11 -0.25 0.95 6.99
C LEU A 11 -1.37 1.97 7.18
N ILE A 12 -2.61 1.50 7.28
CA ILE A 12 -3.80 2.36 7.36
C ILE A 12 -3.82 3.21 8.63
N LYS A 13 -3.27 2.73 9.73
CA LYS A 13 -3.12 3.53 10.95
C LYS A 13 -2.30 4.79 10.71
N ALA A 14 -1.33 4.73 9.80
CA ALA A 14 -0.47 5.86 9.45
C ALA A 14 -1.09 6.77 8.37
N GLU A 15 -1.82 6.18 7.40
CA GLU A 15 -2.36 6.92 6.25
C GLU A 15 -3.64 7.71 6.55
N GLY A 16 -4.35 7.38 7.63
CA GLY A 16 -5.53 8.13 8.07
C GLY A 16 -6.81 7.88 7.27
N GLY A 17 -7.80 8.76 7.50
CA GLY A 17 -9.14 8.64 6.93
C GLY A 17 -9.35 9.54 5.71
N TYR A 18 -10.58 10.00 5.57
CA TYR A 18 -10.98 10.90 4.49
C TYR A 18 -10.43 12.30 4.73
N VAL A 19 -9.81 12.85 3.70
CA VAL A 19 -9.30 14.22 3.71
C VAL A 19 -9.66 14.87 2.37
N ASN A 20 -10.11 16.11 2.43
CA ASN A 20 -10.31 16.94 1.24
C ASN A 20 -9.81 18.36 1.56
N ASP A 21 -8.53 18.57 1.33
CA ASP A 21 -7.89 19.86 1.52
C ASP A 21 -7.85 20.58 0.18
N PRO A 22 -8.60 21.68 0.01
CA PRO A 22 -8.60 22.43 -1.25
C PRO A 22 -7.24 23.06 -1.59
N ASP A 23 -6.36 23.23 -0.61
CA ASP A 23 -5.00 23.77 -0.83
C ASP A 23 -4.01 22.66 -1.22
N ASP A 24 -4.40 21.39 -1.13
CA ASP A 24 -3.57 20.27 -1.52
C ASP A 24 -3.84 19.89 -2.98
N ASN A 25 -2.78 19.81 -3.79
CA ASN A 25 -2.86 19.41 -5.20
C ASN A 25 -3.38 17.98 -5.39
N GLY A 26 -3.34 17.13 -4.34
CA GLY A 26 -3.87 15.79 -4.38
C GLY A 26 -5.39 15.69 -4.35
N GLY A 27 -6.07 16.72 -3.87
CA GLY A 27 -7.53 16.77 -3.72
C GLY A 27 -8.05 15.79 -2.68
N GLU A 28 -9.19 15.17 -2.98
CA GLU A 28 -9.79 14.18 -2.07
C GLU A 28 -8.92 12.94 -1.93
N THR A 29 -8.74 12.48 -0.69
CA THR A 29 -8.05 11.23 -0.38
C THR A 29 -8.85 10.43 0.64
N PHE A 30 -8.77 9.10 0.53
CA PHE A 30 -9.27 8.19 1.56
C PHE A 30 -8.30 7.03 1.70
N MET A 31 -7.82 6.79 2.92
CA MET A 31 -6.82 5.75 3.22
C MET A 31 -5.62 5.77 2.26
N GLY A 32 -5.12 6.97 1.97
CA GLY A 32 -3.95 7.15 1.10
C GLY A 32 -4.25 7.07 -0.41
N ILE A 33 -5.49 6.79 -0.80
CA ILE A 33 -5.90 6.73 -2.21
C ILE A 33 -6.43 8.10 -2.63
N THR A 34 -5.81 8.71 -3.65
CA THR A 34 -6.24 10.01 -4.16
C THR A 34 -7.24 9.84 -5.29
N ARG A 35 -8.27 10.68 -5.30
CA ARG A 35 -9.24 10.70 -6.40
C ARG A 35 -8.58 11.08 -7.72
N LYS A 36 -7.59 11.96 -7.66
CA LYS A 36 -6.83 12.40 -8.83
C LYS A 36 -6.14 11.23 -9.54
N ASN A 37 -5.50 10.34 -8.79
CA ASN A 37 -4.76 9.20 -9.33
C ASN A 37 -5.64 7.98 -9.59
N HIS A 38 -6.77 7.88 -8.89
CA HIS A 38 -7.69 6.73 -8.95
C HIS A 38 -9.14 7.18 -9.13
N PRO A 39 -9.46 7.94 -10.20
CA PRO A 39 -10.79 8.53 -10.36
C PRO A 39 -11.90 7.50 -10.61
N ASN A 40 -11.54 6.29 -11.04
CA ASN A 40 -12.49 5.24 -11.39
C ASN A 40 -12.87 4.33 -10.22
N CYS A 41 -12.31 4.55 -9.03
CA CYS A 41 -12.70 3.79 -7.85
C CYS A 41 -14.17 4.04 -7.50
N LYS A 42 -14.88 2.96 -7.23
CA LYS A 42 -16.31 3.03 -6.89
C LYS A 42 -16.56 3.73 -5.55
N MET A 43 -15.57 3.74 -4.67
CA MET A 43 -15.70 4.41 -3.38
C MET A 43 -16.01 5.91 -3.51
N TRP A 44 -15.58 6.56 -4.61
CA TRP A 44 -15.88 7.98 -4.83
C TRP A 44 -17.38 8.21 -5.05
N ILE A 45 -18.08 7.26 -5.66
CA ILE A 45 -19.52 7.30 -5.82
C ILE A 45 -20.19 7.29 -4.44
N VAL A 46 -19.74 6.40 -3.56
CA VAL A 46 -20.25 6.28 -2.19
C VAL A 46 -19.99 7.57 -1.40
N ILE A 47 -18.80 8.14 -1.54
CA ILE A 47 -18.42 9.40 -0.88
C ILE A 47 -19.30 10.55 -1.39
N ASP A 48 -19.48 10.66 -2.70
CA ASP A 48 -20.32 11.72 -3.30
C ASP A 48 -21.78 11.61 -2.86
N GLU A 49 -22.34 10.39 -2.79
CA GLU A 49 -23.69 10.15 -2.30
C GLU A 49 -23.84 10.53 -0.83
N TYR A 50 -22.84 10.21 -0.01
CA TYR A 50 -22.83 10.58 1.41
C TYR A 50 -22.84 12.12 1.58
N LYS A 51 -21.96 12.81 0.84
CA LYS A 51 -21.89 14.28 0.89
C LYS A 51 -23.19 14.94 0.44
N LYS A 52 -23.83 14.37 -0.57
CA LYS A 52 -25.10 14.88 -1.09
C LYS A 52 -26.23 14.68 -0.08
N LYS A 53 -26.28 13.50 0.56
CA LYS A 53 -27.33 13.14 1.53
C LYS A 53 -27.26 13.97 2.81
N TYR A 54 -26.06 14.13 3.34
CA TYR A 54 -25.86 14.79 4.65
C TYR A 54 -25.32 16.22 4.55
N ASN A 55 -24.99 16.68 3.35
CA ASN A 55 -24.36 17.99 3.11
C ASN A 55 -23.16 18.25 4.04
N SER A 56 -22.40 17.18 4.36
CA SER A 56 -21.30 17.18 5.33
C SER A 56 -20.49 15.92 5.16
N THR A 57 -19.24 15.96 5.61
CA THR A 57 -18.37 14.78 5.72
C THR A 57 -18.27 14.26 7.16
N TYR A 58 -19.04 14.82 8.09
CA TYR A 58 -19.05 14.35 9.47
C TYR A 58 -19.47 12.87 9.54
N GLY A 59 -18.68 12.06 10.21
CA GLY A 59 -18.94 10.62 10.34
C GLY A 59 -18.63 9.78 9.11
N ILE A 60 -18.07 10.37 8.04
CA ILE A 60 -17.79 9.65 6.79
C ILE A 60 -16.78 8.51 6.97
N ASN A 61 -15.78 8.69 7.84
CA ASN A 61 -14.78 7.65 8.08
C ASN A 61 -15.40 6.36 8.59
N LYS A 62 -16.27 6.46 9.59
CA LYS A 62 -16.98 5.31 10.15
C LYS A 62 -17.90 4.68 9.12
N TYR A 63 -18.59 5.50 8.35
CA TYR A 63 -19.49 5.03 7.30
C TYR A 63 -18.73 4.22 6.23
N LEU A 64 -17.59 4.74 5.77
CA LEU A 64 -16.78 4.08 4.74
C LEU A 64 -16.10 2.81 5.27
N THR A 65 -15.56 2.85 6.49
CA THR A 65 -14.91 1.67 7.08
C THR A 65 -15.89 0.54 7.38
N ASN A 66 -17.17 0.85 7.59
CA ASN A 66 -18.23 -0.15 7.78
C ASN A 66 -18.86 -0.62 6.46
N ASN A 67 -18.45 -0.04 5.33
CA ASN A 67 -18.92 -0.45 4.01
C ASN A 67 -18.00 -1.51 3.43
N ASP A 68 -18.47 -2.76 3.41
CA ASP A 68 -17.66 -3.91 2.98
C ASP A 68 -17.20 -3.79 1.53
N GLU A 69 -18.03 -3.25 0.64
CA GLU A 69 -17.67 -3.07 -0.78
C GLU A 69 -16.55 -2.06 -0.95
N VAL A 70 -16.60 -0.95 -0.21
CA VAL A 70 -15.56 0.07 -0.21
C VAL A 70 -14.24 -0.52 0.31
N MET A 71 -14.29 -1.22 1.42
CA MET A 71 -13.09 -1.81 2.03
C MET A 71 -12.49 -2.91 1.15
N GLU A 72 -13.32 -3.72 0.51
CA GLU A 72 -12.86 -4.74 -0.43
C GLU A 72 -12.14 -4.11 -1.62
N GLU A 73 -12.69 -3.04 -2.19
CA GLU A 73 -12.04 -2.30 -3.29
C GLU A 73 -10.68 -1.77 -2.87
N ILE A 74 -10.58 -1.19 -1.68
CA ILE A 74 -9.31 -0.66 -1.15
C ILE A 74 -8.30 -1.77 -0.92
N HIS A 75 -8.72 -2.89 -0.32
CA HIS A 75 -7.85 -4.05 -0.11
C HIS A 75 -7.32 -4.58 -1.44
N ASN A 76 -8.19 -4.74 -2.43
CA ASN A 76 -7.79 -5.23 -3.75
C ASN A 76 -6.80 -4.28 -4.44
N LEU A 77 -7.02 -2.99 -4.32
CA LEU A 77 -6.12 -2.00 -4.91
C LEU A 77 -4.71 -2.10 -4.32
N TYR A 78 -4.59 -2.09 -3.00
CA TYR A 78 -3.30 -2.19 -2.34
C TYR A 78 -2.62 -3.54 -2.57
N LYS A 79 -3.41 -4.62 -2.56
CA LYS A 79 -2.90 -5.97 -2.81
C LYS A 79 -2.35 -6.11 -4.22
N THR A 80 -3.13 -5.75 -5.22
CA THR A 80 -2.72 -5.94 -6.62
C THR A 80 -1.63 -4.97 -7.08
N LYS A 81 -1.66 -3.73 -6.62
CA LYS A 81 -0.69 -2.71 -7.06
C LYS A 81 0.63 -2.75 -6.33
N TYR A 82 0.65 -3.23 -5.09
CA TYR A 82 1.85 -3.18 -4.25
C TYR A 82 2.26 -4.55 -3.73
N TRP A 83 1.40 -5.18 -2.94
CA TRP A 83 1.72 -6.42 -2.23
C TRP A 83 2.11 -7.55 -3.19
N ASP A 84 1.28 -7.82 -4.18
CA ASP A 84 1.51 -8.91 -5.13
C ASP A 84 2.72 -8.62 -6.04
N LYS A 85 2.87 -7.37 -6.48
CA LYS A 85 4.02 -6.98 -7.31
C LYS A 85 5.35 -7.09 -6.56
N LEU A 86 5.33 -6.97 -5.24
CA LEU A 86 6.49 -7.12 -4.38
C LEU A 86 6.65 -8.56 -3.86
N MET A 87 5.79 -9.48 -4.29
CA MET A 87 5.84 -10.91 -3.92
C MET A 87 5.91 -11.13 -2.40
N LEU A 88 5.17 -10.33 -1.64
CA LEU A 88 5.29 -10.31 -0.19
C LEU A 88 4.65 -11.53 0.50
N ASP A 89 3.76 -12.26 -0.19
CA ASP A 89 3.27 -13.55 0.33
C ASP A 89 4.42 -14.53 0.59
N ASP A 90 5.50 -14.43 -0.19
CA ASP A 90 6.64 -15.33 -0.11
C ASP A 90 7.72 -14.86 0.86
N VAL A 91 7.58 -13.67 1.42
CA VAL A 91 8.47 -13.15 2.47
C VAL A 91 8.07 -13.75 3.81
N ARG A 92 9.04 -14.34 4.52
CA ARG A 92 8.78 -15.07 5.77
C ARG A 92 8.54 -14.14 6.96
N SER A 93 9.32 -13.07 7.07
CA SER A 93 9.22 -12.13 8.19
C SER A 93 8.09 -11.13 7.96
N GLN A 94 7.12 -11.10 8.86
CA GLN A 94 6.05 -10.10 8.82
C GLN A 94 6.59 -8.68 8.94
N ASN A 95 7.58 -8.46 9.79
CA ASN A 95 8.16 -7.12 9.97
C ASN A 95 8.85 -6.62 8.71
N ILE A 96 9.59 -7.50 8.04
CA ILE A 96 10.26 -7.15 6.76
C ILE A 96 9.21 -6.88 5.68
N ALA A 97 8.20 -7.73 5.57
CA ALA A 97 7.11 -7.53 4.61
C ALA A 97 6.38 -6.22 4.87
N ASN A 98 6.11 -5.87 6.12
CA ASN A 98 5.48 -4.59 6.48
C ASN A 98 6.30 -3.40 6.01
N GLN A 99 7.62 -3.45 6.20
CA GLN A 99 8.52 -2.36 5.76
C GLN A 99 8.59 -2.24 4.25
N ILE A 100 8.69 -3.37 3.55
CA ILE A 100 8.73 -3.38 2.08
C ILE A 100 7.41 -2.86 1.51
N PHE A 101 6.29 -3.27 2.09
CA PHE A 101 4.96 -2.81 1.69
C PHE A 101 4.83 -1.29 1.87
N ASP A 102 5.20 -0.78 3.03
CA ASP A 102 5.19 0.65 3.34
C ASP A 102 6.07 1.43 2.35
N ASP A 103 7.27 0.95 2.08
CA ASP A 103 8.17 1.55 1.09
C ASP A 103 7.55 1.54 -0.31
N GLY A 104 6.93 0.43 -0.70
CA GLY A 104 6.26 0.30 -2.00
C GLY A 104 5.16 1.32 -2.19
N VAL A 105 4.37 1.55 -1.16
CA VAL A 105 3.29 2.55 -1.18
C VAL A 105 3.85 3.97 -1.23
N ASN A 106 4.89 4.26 -0.45
CA ASN A 106 5.44 5.61 -0.34
C ASN A 106 6.37 6.01 -1.49
N ARG A 107 7.19 5.08 -1.99
CA ARG A 107 8.20 5.35 -3.03
C ARG A 107 7.78 4.84 -4.41
N GLY A 108 6.82 3.94 -4.45
CA GLY A 108 6.47 3.18 -5.64
C GLY A 108 7.23 1.85 -5.69
N VAL A 109 6.63 0.88 -6.39
CA VAL A 109 7.15 -0.49 -6.50
C VAL A 109 8.53 -0.51 -7.17
N ASN A 110 8.71 0.22 -8.26
CA ASN A 110 9.97 0.21 -9.02
C ASN A 110 11.15 0.72 -8.19
N ALA A 111 10.96 1.82 -7.47
CA ALA A 111 11.99 2.39 -6.60
C ALA A 111 12.33 1.44 -5.44
N THR A 112 11.32 0.79 -4.87
CA THR A 112 11.50 -0.19 -3.79
C THR A 112 12.28 -1.40 -4.27
N VAL A 113 11.95 -1.95 -5.43
CA VAL A 113 12.68 -3.08 -6.02
C VAL A 113 14.14 -2.72 -6.30
N LYS A 114 14.38 -1.52 -6.82
CA LYS A 114 15.74 -1.03 -7.07
C LYS A 114 16.57 -0.98 -5.78
N LEU A 115 15.98 -0.49 -4.70
CA LEU A 115 16.64 -0.45 -3.39
C LEU A 115 16.93 -1.85 -2.85
N LEU A 116 15.94 -2.75 -2.91
CA LEU A 116 16.11 -4.14 -2.46
C LEU A 116 17.17 -4.88 -3.30
N SER A 117 17.16 -4.67 -4.61
CA SER A 117 18.15 -5.26 -5.50
C SER A 117 19.57 -4.86 -5.11
N LYS A 118 19.77 -3.60 -4.79
CA LYS A 118 21.05 -3.08 -4.33
C LYS A 118 21.45 -3.66 -2.98
N LEU A 119 20.51 -3.71 -2.01
CA LEU A 119 20.76 -4.22 -0.67
C LEU A 119 21.11 -5.71 -0.67
N TYR A 120 20.44 -6.50 -1.48
CA TYR A 120 20.59 -7.95 -1.50
C TYR A 120 21.45 -8.47 -2.65
N GLY A 121 22.11 -7.56 -3.37
CA GLY A 121 23.09 -7.93 -4.39
C GLY A 121 22.50 -8.59 -5.63
N CYS A 122 21.26 -8.26 -5.98
CA CYS A 122 20.62 -8.70 -7.21
C CYS A 122 20.64 -7.60 -8.26
N SER A 123 20.64 -7.96 -9.53
CA SER A 123 20.47 -7.02 -10.63
C SER A 123 19.15 -7.33 -11.31
N THR A 124 18.08 -6.69 -10.82
CA THR A 124 16.74 -6.94 -11.34
C THR A 124 15.89 -5.66 -11.30
N LYS A 125 14.97 -5.55 -12.24
CA LYS A 125 14.00 -4.43 -12.33
C LYS A 125 12.66 -4.76 -11.70
N THR A 126 12.37 -6.05 -11.50
CA THR A 126 11.14 -6.55 -10.89
C THR A 126 11.48 -7.52 -9.77
N MET A 127 10.52 -7.76 -8.88
CA MET A 127 10.70 -8.79 -7.86
C MET A 127 10.86 -10.16 -8.52
N THR A 128 11.79 -10.93 -7.99
CA THR A 128 12.07 -12.29 -8.45
C THR A 128 12.15 -13.23 -7.27
N ILE A 129 11.98 -14.52 -7.53
CA ILE A 129 12.14 -15.57 -6.52
C ILE A 129 13.53 -15.51 -5.89
N THR A 130 14.57 -15.25 -6.68
CA THR A 130 15.94 -15.11 -6.18
C THR A 130 16.07 -13.98 -5.19
N LEU A 131 15.49 -12.80 -5.49
CA LEU A 131 15.51 -11.67 -4.57
C LEU A 131 14.76 -11.98 -3.29
N VAL A 132 13.58 -12.58 -3.39
CA VAL A 132 12.79 -13.00 -2.23
C VAL A 132 13.56 -14.00 -1.36
N GLN A 133 14.22 -14.98 -1.95
CA GLN A 133 15.05 -15.95 -1.23
C GLN A 133 16.18 -15.26 -0.47
N ARG A 134 16.84 -14.27 -1.08
CA ARG A 134 17.89 -13.52 -0.40
C ARG A 134 17.36 -12.68 0.75
N ILE A 135 16.19 -12.08 0.58
CA ILE A 135 15.50 -11.37 1.67
C ILE A 135 15.23 -12.34 2.83
N ASN A 136 14.69 -13.53 2.55
CA ASN A 136 14.33 -14.51 3.56
C ASN A 136 15.54 -15.08 4.31
N THR A 137 16.68 -15.20 3.64
CA THR A 137 17.91 -15.72 4.25
C THR A 137 18.75 -14.63 4.90
N GLY A 138 18.37 -13.36 4.78
CA GLY A 138 19.14 -12.24 5.30
C GLY A 138 20.46 -12.02 4.55
N TYR A 139 20.57 -12.54 3.31
CA TYR A 139 21.74 -12.30 2.49
C TYR A 139 21.94 -10.80 2.31
N ASN A 140 23.14 -10.34 2.55
CA ASN A 140 23.48 -8.93 2.39
C ASN A 140 24.79 -8.84 1.61
N ALA A 141 24.75 -8.16 0.48
CA ALA A 141 25.92 -8.01 -0.41
C ALA A 141 27.10 -7.36 0.30
N TYR A 142 26.85 -6.49 1.27
CA TYR A 142 27.90 -5.82 2.03
C TYR A 142 28.55 -6.74 3.06
N ARG A 143 27.81 -7.70 3.61
CA ARG A 143 28.36 -8.69 4.55
C ARG A 143 29.22 -9.72 3.85
N CYS A 144 28.93 -10.02 2.59
CA CYS A 144 29.66 -11.01 1.82
C CYS A 144 31.01 -10.51 1.28
N LYS A 145 31.30 -9.22 1.42
CA LYS A 145 32.57 -8.62 1.01
C LYS A 145 33.63 -8.62 2.13
N LYS A 146 33.33 -9.19 3.26
CA LYS A 146 34.30 -9.33 4.34
C LYS A 146 35.21 -10.55 4.12
#